data_6ce74e65845d736153980bc4d2b5a5db
#
_entry.id   6ce74e65845d736153980bc4d2b5a5db
#
_cell.length_a   1.000
_cell.length_b   1.000
_cell.length_c   1.000
_cell.angle_alpha   90.00
_cell.angle_beta   90.00
_cell.angle_gamma   90.00
#
_symmetry.space_group_name_H-M   'P 1'
#
loop_
_entity.id
_entity.type
_entity.pdbx_description
1 polymer ?
#
loop_
_entity_poly.entity_id
_entity_poly.type
_entity_poly.pdbx_seq_one_letter_code
_entity_poly.pdbx_strand_id
1 'polypeptide(L)'
;MKLAQRAREVLGEQNECSPADAELVLLGSWTDKGGLDPALAEKLPQLAGKRVFLFGTCGFGGSKEYYDRVLERFASELPADARVVGRFMCQGQMPQGVRRRYEAMEDSPRRQMMLDNFDRALGHPDQQDLDGLTAVLPSL
;
A
#
# COMPACT_ATOMS: atom_id res chain seq x y z
N MET A 1 -1.07 -10.74 2.48
CA MET A 1 -1.55 -9.36 2.71
C MET A 1 -3.05 -9.31 2.54
N LYS A 2 -3.75 -8.74 3.52
CA LYS A 2 -5.23 -8.72 3.54
C LYS A 2 -5.84 -7.99 2.33
N LEU A 3 -5.23 -6.89 1.90
CA LEU A 3 -5.74 -6.14 0.75
C LEU A 3 -5.65 -6.97 -0.54
N ALA A 4 -4.54 -7.66 -0.75
CA ALA A 4 -4.36 -8.50 -1.92
C ALA A 4 -5.36 -9.67 -1.92
N GLN A 5 -5.60 -10.25 -0.75
CA GLN A 5 -6.60 -11.30 -0.59
C GLN A 5 -7.99 -10.80 -0.97
N ARG A 6 -8.40 -9.62 -0.47
CA ARG A 6 -9.69 -9.02 -0.81
C ARG A 6 -9.80 -8.76 -2.32
N ALA A 7 -8.76 -8.25 -2.95
CA ALA A 7 -8.77 -8.02 -4.38
C ALA A 7 -8.98 -9.31 -5.16
N ARG A 8 -8.32 -10.40 -4.76
CA ARG A 8 -8.53 -11.73 -5.37
C ARG A 8 -9.95 -12.24 -5.19
N GLU A 9 -10.53 -12.06 -3.99
CA GLU A 9 -11.90 -12.48 -3.72
C GLU A 9 -12.92 -11.76 -4.60
N VAL A 10 -12.70 -10.47 -4.86
CA VAL A 10 -13.60 -9.65 -5.67
C VAL A 10 -13.41 -9.88 -7.17
N LEU A 11 -12.18 -9.96 -7.63
CA LEU A 11 -11.84 -10.03 -9.05
C LEU A 11 -11.66 -11.45 -9.57
N GLY A 12 -11.52 -12.43 -8.67
CA GLY A 12 -11.31 -13.84 -9.01
C GLY A 12 -9.85 -14.20 -9.27
N GLU A 13 -9.57 -15.50 -9.26
CA GLU A 13 -8.22 -16.04 -9.39
C GLU A 13 -7.66 -16.02 -10.82
N GLN A 14 -8.42 -15.51 -11.78
CA GLN A 14 -8.05 -15.46 -13.19
C GLN A 14 -6.80 -14.62 -13.47
N ASN A 15 -6.28 -13.98 -12.43
CA ASN A 15 -5.25 -12.95 -12.57
C ASN A 15 -3.86 -13.44 -12.16
N GLU A 16 -3.68 -14.73 -11.95
CA GLU A 16 -2.38 -15.30 -11.65
C GLU A 16 -1.58 -15.54 -12.93
N CYS A 17 -1.17 -14.45 -13.56
CA CYS A 17 -0.27 -14.50 -14.71
C CYS A 17 0.94 -13.60 -14.43
N SER A 18 1.97 -13.75 -15.25
CA SER A 18 3.11 -12.84 -15.20
C SER A 18 2.64 -11.40 -15.46
N PRO A 19 3.17 -10.39 -14.76
CA PRO A 19 2.85 -8.99 -15.06
C PRO A 19 3.04 -8.62 -16.53
N ALA A 20 4.00 -9.24 -17.21
CA ALA A 20 4.24 -8.99 -18.63
C ALA A 20 3.07 -9.42 -19.53
N ASP A 21 2.29 -10.40 -19.11
CA ASP A 21 1.17 -10.96 -19.88
C ASP A 21 -0.17 -10.31 -19.54
N ALA A 22 -0.22 -9.49 -18.49
CA ALA A 22 -1.45 -8.85 -18.05
C ALA A 22 -1.65 -7.51 -18.73
N GLU A 23 -2.91 -7.14 -18.99
CA GLU A 23 -3.27 -5.79 -19.45
C GLU A 23 -3.47 -4.83 -18.28
N LEU A 24 -3.97 -5.35 -17.17
CA LEU A 24 -4.18 -4.61 -15.93
C LEU A 24 -3.43 -5.32 -14.81
N VAL A 25 -2.56 -4.60 -14.13
CA VAL A 25 -1.80 -5.11 -12.99
C VAL A 25 -2.27 -4.44 -11.71
N LEU A 26 -2.60 -5.24 -10.73
CA LEU A 26 -2.90 -4.76 -9.37
C LEU A 26 -1.59 -4.83 -8.58
N LEU A 27 -0.98 -3.68 -8.33
CA LEU A 27 0.29 -3.60 -7.62
C LEU A 27 0.05 -3.20 -6.18
N GLY A 28 0.29 -4.15 -5.27
CA GLY A 28 0.13 -3.93 -3.84
C GLY A 28 1.47 -3.89 -3.11
N SER A 29 1.61 -2.96 -2.18
CA SER A 29 2.84 -2.79 -1.41
C SER A 29 2.57 -2.23 -0.02
N TRP A 30 3.37 -2.64 0.95
CA TRP A 30 3.54 -1.85 2.18
C TRP A 30 4.45 -0.65 1.87
N THR A 31 4.46 0.34 2.74
CA THR A 31 5.29 1.53 2.55
C THR A 31 6.63 1.35 3.23
N ASP A 32 7.69 1.38 2.45
CA ASP A 32 9.08 1.32 2.92
C ASP A 32 9.74 2.68 2.70
N LYS A 33 10.02 3.39 3.78
CA LYS A 33 10.66 4.72 3.73
C LYS A 33 9.96 5.67 2.75
N GLY A 34 8.65 5.61 2.72
CA GLY A 34 7.81 6.43 1.85
C GLY A 34 7.60 5.91 0.44
N GLY A 35 8.26 4.83 0.06
CA GLY A 35 8.19 4.26 -1.29
C GLY A 35 7.70 2.82 -1.33
N LEU A 36 7.77 2.23 -2.51
CA LEU A 36 7.42 0.83 -2.73
C LEU A 36 8.39 -0.12 -2.02
N ASP A 37 7.91 -1.31 -1.69
CA ASP A 37 8.74 -2.40 -1.20
C ASP A 37 9.89 -2.67 -2.20
N PRO A 38 11.15 -2.61 -1.77
CA PRO A 38 12.30 -2.88 -2.65
C PRO A 38 12.23 -4.23 -3.35
N ALA A 39 11.54 -5.22 -2.77
CA ALA A 39 11.37 -6.53 -3.38
C ALA A 39 10.61 -6.48 -4.72
N LEU A 40 9.90 -5.39 -5.00
CA LEU A 40 9.17 -5.21 -6.24
C LEU A 40 10.04 -4.67 -7.39
N ALA A 41 11.25 -4.20 -7.10
CA ALA A 41 12.09 -3.49 -8.06
C ALA A 41 12.32 -4.27 -9.37
N GLU A 42 12.52 -5.59 -9.29
CA GLU A 42 12.75 -6.43 -10.45
C GLU A 42 11.51 -6.54 -11.37
N LYS A 43 10.31 -6.37 -10.79
CA LYS A 43 9.04 -6.51 -11.53
C LYS A 43 8.57 -5.20 -12.14
N LEU A 44 9.03 -4.06 -11.64
CA LEU A 44 8.56 -2.75 -12.10
C LEU A 44 8.76 -2.50 -13.60
N PRO A 45 9.89 -2.88 -14.23
CA PRO A 45 10.05 -2.70 -15.68
C PRO A 45 9.00 -3.43 -16.52
N GLN A 46 8.43 -4.52 -15.98
CA GLN A 46 7.39 -5.30 -16.69
C GLN A 46 6.06 -4.55 -16.77
N LEU A 47 5.91 -3.47 -16.03
CA LEU A 47 4.68 -2.66 -16.01
C LEU A 47 4.65 -1.59 -17.10
N ALA A 48 5.69 -1.49 -17.92
CA ALA A 48 5.76 -0.52 -19.01
C ALA A 48 4.55 -0.68 -19.95
N GLY A 49 3.85 0.43 -20.23
CA GLY A 49 2.67 0.44 -21.10
C GLY A 49 1.43 -0.20 -20.52
N LYS A 50 1.47 -0.69 -19.28
CA LYS A 50 0.35 -1.38 -18.63
C LYS A 50 -0.56 -0.40 -17.90
N ARG A 51 -1.82 -0.81 -17.71
CA ARG A 51 -2.71 -0.16 -16.75
C ARG A 51 -2.39 -0.73 -15.37
N VAL A 52 -2.24 0.14 -14.39
CA VAL A 52 -1.86 -0.25 -13.03
C VAL A 52 -2.84 0.33 -12.02
N PHE A 53 -3.37 -0.52 -11.16
CA PHE A 53 -4.10 -0.11 -9.97
C PHE A 53 -3.14 -0.22 -8.79
N LEU A 54 -2.86 0.89 -8.13
CA LEU A 54 -1.95 0.94 -6.98
C LEU A 54 -2.73 0.82 -5.69
N PHE A 55 -2.30 -0.06 -4.80
CA PHE A 55 -2.86 -0.10 -3.45
C PHE A 55 -1.78 -0.44 -2.43
N GLY A 56 -2.02 -0.06 -1.20
CA GLY A 56 -1.04 -0.35 -0.18
C GLY A 56 -1.47 0.03 1.21
N THR A 57 -0.53 -0.19 2.14
CA THR A 57 -0.68 0.20 3.53
C THR A 57 0.49 1.06 3.95
N CYS A 58 0.26 1.95 4.91
CA CYS A 58 1.32 2.70 5.57
C CYS A 58 1.09 2.73 7.08
N GLY A 59 2.16 2.83 7.84
CA GLY A 59 2.08 2.84 9.30
C GLY A 59 1.46 4.13 9.85
N PHE A 60 1.74 5.26 9.21
CA PHE A 60 1.11 6.52 9.56
C PHE A 60 -0.22 6.67 8.83
N GLY A 61 -1.22 7.21 9.53
CA GLY A 61 -2.56 7.28 8.96
C GLY A 61 -3.28 8.55 9.35
N GLY A 62 -4.56 8.63 8.95
CA GLY A 62 -5.49 9.65 9.37
C GLY A 62 -5.57 10.88 8.48
N SER A 63 -4.82 10.95 7.37
CA SER A 63 -4.85 12.10 6.48
C SER A 63 -4.84 11.65 5.02
N LYS A 64 -5.83 12.12 4.27
CA LYS A 64 -5.91 11.87 2.84
C LYS A 64 -4.68 12.44 2.11
N GLU A 65 -4.22 13.62 2.52
CA GLU A 65 -3.05 14.26 1.93
C GLU A 65 -1.80 13.41 2.10
N TYR A 66 -1.63 12.78 3.25
CA TYR A 66 -0.50 11.89 3.48
C TYR A 66 -0.59 10.65 2.58
N TYR A 67 -1.76 10.03 2.50
CA TYR A 67 -1.97 8.86 1.63
C TYR A 67 -1.72 9.21 0.17
N ASP A 68 -2.19 10.36 -0.28
CA ASP A 68 -1.98 10.82 -1.66
C ASP A 68 -0.49 11.03 -1.97
N ARG A 69 0.28 11.57 -1.02
CA ARG A 69 1.74 11.73 -1.19
C ARG A 69 2.46 10.40 -1.32
N VAL A 70 2.08 9.42 -0.49
CA VAL A 70 2.68 8.09 -0.57
C VAL A 70 2.33 7.43 -1.90
N LEU A 71 1.09 7.52 -2.33
CA LEU A 71 0.65 6.95 -3.61
C LEU A 71 1.33 7.63 -4.80
N GLU A 72 1.55 8.94 -4.74
CA GLU A 72 2.32 9.65 -5.78
C GLU A 72 3.77 9.19 -5.80
N ARG A 73 4.37 8.94 -4.64
CA ARG A 73 5.71 8.36 -4.58
C ARG A 73 5.74 6.97 -5.19
N PHE A 74 4.75 6.12 -4.91
CA PHE A 74 4.62 4.81 -5.54
C PHE A 74 4.55 4.95 -7.07
N ALA A 75 3.69 5.84 -7.55
CA ALA A 75 3.53 6.08 -8.99
C ALA A 75 4.82 6.55 -9.64
N SER A 76 5.62 7.35 -8.94
CA SER A 76 6.89 7.87 -9.46
C SER A 76 7.95 6.80 -9.70
N GLU A 77 7.79 5.63 -9.06
CA GLU A 77 8.71 4.51 -9.21
C GLU A 77 8.34 3.59 -10.39
N LEU A 78 7.18 3.80 -11.00
CA LEU A 78 6.72 3.03 -12.15
C LEU A 78 7.39 3.52 -13.45
N PRO A 79 7.43 2.66 -14.49
CA PRO A 79 7.84 3.13 -15.82
C PRO A 79 7.00 4.33 -16.29
N ALA A 80 7.62 5.22 -17.04
CA ALA A 80 6.99 6.49 -17.44
C ALA A 80 5.71 6.30 -18.25
N ASP A 81 5.58 5.20 -18.99
CA ASP A 81 4.42 4.89 -19.82
C ASP A 81 3.38 3.99 -19.14
N ALA A 82 3.63 3.60 -17.89
CA ALA A 82 2.61 2.91 -17.10
C ALA A 82 1.47 3.88 -16.78
N ARG A 83 0.23 3.40 -16.86
CA ARG A 83 -0.96 4.23 -16.62
C ARG A 83 -1.62 3.83 -15.31
N VAL A 84 -1.62 4.73 -14.35
CA VAL A 84 -2.30 4.50 -13.07
C VAL A 84 -3.79 4.76 -13.28
N VAL A 85 -4.60 3.72 -13.18
CA VAL A 85 -6.05 3.78 -13.43
C VAL A 85 -6.87 3.88 -12.15
N GLY A 86 -6.24 3.71 -11.00
CA GLY A 86 -6.88 3.88 -9.71
C GLY A 86 -5.87 3.60 -8.60
N ARG A 87 -6.24 3.99 -7.38
CA ARG A 87 -5.34 3.85 -6.24
C ARG A 87 -6.11 3.79 -4.92
N PHE A 88 -5.52 3.12 -3.95
CA PHE A 88 -6.08 2.99 -2.61
C PHE A 88 -4.94 2.88 -1.59
N MET A 89 -5.10 3.56 -0.46
CA MET A 89 -4.16 3.48 0.67
C MET A 89 -4.94 3.46 1.96
N CYS A 90 -4.50 2.63 2.90
CA CYS A 90 -5.03 2.65 4.26
C CYS A 90 -3.90 2.44 5.26
N GLN A 91 -4.22 2.57 6.52
CA GLN A 91 -3.27 2.30 7.59
C GLN A 91 -3.03 0.79 7.70
N GLY A 92 -1.82 0.40 8.05
CA GLY A 92 -1.43 -0.98 8.28
C GLY A 92 -0.65 -1.13 9.57
N GLN A 93 -0.84 -2.26 10.24
CA GLN A 93 -0.13 -2.57 11.47
C GLN A 93 1.37 -2.69 11.21
N MET A 94 2.17 -2.02 12.03
CA MET A 94 3.62 -2.07 11.97
C MET A 94 4.17 -3.22 12.81
N PRO A 95 5.37 -3.76 12.48
CA PRO A 95 6.03 -4.78 13.31
C PRO A 95 6.38 -4.25 14.70
N GLN A 96 6.40 -5.15 15.69
CA GLN A 96 6.73 -4.82 17.08
C GLN A 96 8.13 -4.19 17.25
N GLY A 97 9.06 -4.51 16.37
CA GLY A 97 10.37 -3.88 16.37
C GLY A 97 10.32 -2.37 16.19
N VAL A 98 9.33 -1.86 15.45
CA VAL A 98 9.11 -0.42 15.30
C VAL A 98 8.69 0.19 16.64
N ARG A 99 7.77 -0.46 17.36
CA ARG A 99 7.35 0.01 18.68
C ARG A 99 8.52 0.07 19.65
N ARG A 100 9.36 -0.96 19.65
CA ARG A 100 10.55 -0.99 20.52
C ARG A 100 11.50 0.18 20.22
N ARG A 101 11.68 0.53 18.95
CA ARG A 101 12.50 1.70 18.58
C ARG A 101 11.90 2.99 19.10
N TYR A 102 10.59 3.14 19.04
CA TYR A 102 9.92 4.33 19.58
C TYR A 102 10.05 4.40 21.10
N GLU A 103 9.91 3.28 21.80
CA GLU A 103 10.06 3.22 23.25
C GLU A 103 11.48 3.57 23.70
N ALA A 104 12.49 3.30 22.87
CA ALA A 104 13.89 3.61 23.15
C ALA A 104 14.26 5.08 22.86
N MET A 105 13.38 5.85 22.24
CA MET A 105 13.61 7.28 21.97
C MET A 105 13.52 8.08 23.27
N GLU A 106 14.13 9.27 23.28
CA GLU A 106 13.96 10.22 24.37
C GLU A 106 12.48 10.54 24.58
N ASP A 107 12.09 10.64 25.85
CA ASP A 107 10.73 11.05 26.21
C ASP A 107 10.46 12.45 25.67
N SER A 108 9.47 12.56 24.81
CA SER A 108 9.15 13.79 24.09
C SER A 108 7.73 13.70 23.53
N PRO A 109 7.12 14.85 23.18
CA PRO A 109 5.82 14.84 22.49
C PRO A 109 5.84 14.06 21.19
N ARG A 110 6.98 14.09 20.47
CA ARG A 110 7.14 13.31 19.23
C ARG A 110 7.08 11.81 19.49
N ARG A 111 7.78 11.33 20.51
CA ARG A 111 7.76 9.93 20.90
C ARG A 111 6.34 9.47 21.22
N GLN A 112 5.62 10.26 22.02
CA GLN A 112 4.24 9.93 22.36
C GLN A 112 3.34 9.90 21.14
N MET A 113 3.48 10.84 20.22
CA MET A 113 2.73 10.87 18.97
C MET A 113 2.98 9.62 18.12
N MET A 114 4.24 9.17 18.05
CA MET A 114 4.60 7.98 17.28
C MET A 114 4.05 6.70 17.91
N LEU A 115 4.08 6.61 19.25
CA LEU A 115 3.50 5.48 19.97
C LEU A 115 1.97 5.45 19.82
N ASP A 116 1.31 6.58 19.92
CA ASP A 116 -0.14 6.68 19.73
C ASP A 116 -0.53 6.27 18.32
N ASN A 117 0.24 6.69 17.32
CA ASN A 117 0.01 6.29 15.94
C ASN A 117 0.19 4.78 15.76
N PHE A 118 1.23 4.21 16.38
CA PHE A 118 1.45 2.76 16.33
C PHE A 118 0.23 2.01 16.87
N ASP A 119 -0.28 2.46 18.00
CA ASP A 119 -1.44 1.83 18.64
C ASP A 119 -2.70 1.94 17.78
N ARG A 120 -2.90 3.09 17.12
CA ARG A 120 -4.03 3.26 16.19
C ARG A 120 -3.92 2.37 14.95
N ALA A 121 -2.71 2.04 14.55
CA ALA A 121 -2.48 1.15 13.40
C ALA A 121 -2.78 -0.32 13.70
N LEU A 122 -2.83 -0.71 14.98
CA LEU A 122 -3.13 -2.09 15.36
C LEU A 122 -4.50 -2.52 14.81
N GLY A 123 -4.54 -3.71 14.25
CA GLY A 123 -5.75 -4.26 13.64
C GLY A 123 -6.06 -3.76 12.23
N HIS A 124 -5.26 -2.85 11.69
CA HIS A 124 -5.42 -2.40 10.30
C HIS A 124 -4.55 -3.23 9.34
N PRO A 125 -5.02 -3.49 8.11
CA PRO A 125 -6.34 -3.13 7.59
C PRO A 125 -7.48 -3.85 8.31
N ASP A 126 -8.53 -3.11 8.64
CA ASP A 126 -9.75 -3.67 9.22
C ASP A 126 -10.83 -3.89 8.15
N GLN A 127 -12.03 -4.30 8.56
CA GLN A 127 -13.12 -4.56 7.63
C GLN A 127 -13.51 -3.31 6.83
N GLN A 128 -13.50 -2.15 7.45
CA GLN A 128 -13.83 -0.90 6.79
C GLN A 128 -12.81 -0.53 5.72
N ASP A 129 -11.52 -0.79 5.98
CA ASP A 129 -10.45 -0.61 5.00
C ASP A 129 -10.65 -1.53 3.79
N LEU A 130 -10.99 -2.79 4.04
CA LEU A 130 -11.23 -3.77 2.99
C LEU A 130 -12.44 -3.38 2.13
N ASP A 131 -13.50 -2.90 2.74
CA ASP A 131 -14.69 -2.43 2.03
C ASP A 131 -14.36 -1.18 1.18
N GLY A 132 -13.50 -0.30 1.70
CA GLY A 132 -13.01 0.86 0.94
C GLY A 132 -12.25 0.46 -0.32
N LEU A 133 -11.39 -0.54 -0.22
CA LEU A 133 -10.69 -1.08 -1.38
C LEU A 133 -11.67 -1.66 -2.41
N THR A 134 -12.61 -2.47 -1.94
CA THR A 134 -13.63 -3.09 -2.82
C THR A 134 -14.38 -2.04 -3.62
N ALA A 135 -14.72 -0.91 -3.00
CA ALA A 135 -15.48 0.16 -3.63
C ALA A 135 -14.74 0.86 -4.78
N VAL A 136 -13.41 0.80 -4.80
CA VAL A 136 -12.58 1.48 -5.81
C VAL A 136 -11.85 0.53 -6.76
N LEU A 137 -12.00 -0.78 -6.60
CA LEU A 137 -11.39 -1.75 -7.50
C LEU A 137 -11.93 -1.58 -8.93
N PRO A 138 -11.06 -1.70 -9.95
CA PRO A 138 -11.50 -1.58 -11.33
C PRO A 138 -12.33 -2.77 -11.76
N SER A 139 -13.21 -2.55 -12.74
CA SER A 139 -13.92 -3.63 -13.42
C SER A 139 -12.98 -4.32 -14.41
N LEU A 140 -13.07 -5.62 -14.46
CA LEU A 140 -12.34 -6.40 -15.47
C LEU A 140 -13.12 -6.48 -16.76
#